data_7f585c53657f260c02cdc2874b349574
#
_entry.id   7f585c53657f260c02cdc2874b349574
#
_cell.length_a   1.000
_cell.length_b   1.000
_cell.length_c   1.000
_cell.angle_alpha   90.00
_cell.angle_beta   90.00
_cell.angle_gamma   90.00
#
_symmetry.space_group_name_H-M   'P 1'
#
loop_
_entity.id
_entity.type
_entity.pdbx_description
1 polymer ?
#
loop_
_entity_poly.entity_id
_entity_poly.type
_entity_poly.pdbx_seq_one_letter_code
_entity_poly.pdbx_strand_id
1 'polypeptide(L)'
;IQCCLVGSEMCIRDRMLNGIIRQFLYQVNWGERDVLVVDLPPGTGDAQLSLAQAVPMAGVVIVTTPQQVALQDARRGLAMFRQMSIPVLGVVENMSAFIPPDQPDKRYALFGSGGGQTLADAFEVPLLAQIPMEMPVQQGGDRGQPITLAHPDSASARTFLDLAERLSPTVIQKH
;
A
#
# COMPACT_ATOMS: atom_id res chain seq x y z
N ILE A 1 20.61 -22.97 -26.12
CA ILE A 1 21.22 -21.63 -26.36
C ILE A 1 20.21 -20.50 -26.07
N GLN A 2 18.93 -20.81 -25.89
CA GLN A 2 17.88 -19.79 -25.73
C GLN A 2 17.64 -19.36 -24.27
N CYS A 3 18.27 -20.00 -23.32
CA CYS A 3 18.08 -19.71 -21.88
C CYS A 3 18.94 -18.54 -21.35
N CYS A 4 19.99 -18.13 -22.06
CA CYS A 4 20.88 -17.04 -21.62
C CYS A 4 20.41 -15.62 -21.98
N LEU A 5 19.53 -15.47 -22.98
CA LEU A 5 19.06 -14.13 -23.41
C LEU A 5 17.99 -13.56 -22.48
N VAL A 6 17.12 -14.41 -21.92
CA VAL A 6 16.07 -13.95 -20.98
C VAL A 6 16.68 -13.49 -19.64
N GLY A 7 17.74 -14.13 -19.18
CA GLY A 7 18.44 -13.73 -17.96
C GLY A 7 19.19 -12.40 -18.07
N SER A 8 19.74 -12.08 -19.24
CA SER A 8 20.49 -10.83 -19.44
C SER A 8 19.60 -9.60 -19.52
N GLU A 9 18.45 -9.68 -20.17
CA GLU A 9 17.49 -8.58 -20.25
C GLU A 9 16.85 -8.29 -18.88
N MET A 10 16.56 -9.31 -18.10
CA MET A 10 16.04 -9.17 -16.74
C MET A 10 17.08 -8.48 -15.84
N CYS A 11 18.35 -8.90 -15.88
CA CYS A 11 19.44 -8.26 -15.13
C CYS A 11 19.69 -6.80 -15.51
N ILE A 12 19.50 -6.41 -16.77
CA ILE A 12 19.67 -5.03 -17.23
C ILE A 12 18.52 -4.17 -16.70
N ARG A 13 17.29 -4.66 -16.79
CA ARG A 13 16.10 -3.96 -16.30
C ARG A 13 16.14 -3.75 -14.78
N ASP A 14 16.59 -4.73 -14.04
CA ASP A 14 16.71 -4.66 -12.58
C ASP A 14 17.80 -3.67 -12.15
N ARG A 15 18.94 -3.62 -12.83
CA ARG A 15 19.97 -2.61 -12.58
C ARG A 15 19.51 -1.19 -12.87
N MET A 16 18.74 -1.00 -13.94
CA MET A 16 18.17 0.32 -14.27
C MET A 16 17.14 0.74 -13.22
N LEU A 17 16.25 -0.17 -12.80
CA LEU A 17 15.24 0.10 -11.79
C LEU A 17 15.88 0.47 -10.45
N ASN A 18 16.91 -0.26 -10.02
CA ASN A 18 17.68 0.05 -8.82
C ASN A 18 18.37 1.41 -8.90
N GLY A 19 18.89 1.75 -10.07
CA GLY A 19 19.47 3.07 -10.32
C GLY A 19 18.46 4.19 -10.16
N ILE A 20 17.27 4.02 -10.73
CA ILE A 20 16.17 4.98 -10.65
C ILE A 20 15.68 5.12 -9.20
N ILE A 21 15.45 4.02 -8.48
CA ILE A 21 15.06 4.04 -7.07
C ILE A 21 16.07 4.84 -6.23
N ARG A 22 17.38 4.58 -6.41
CA ARG A 22 18.42 5.32 -5.71
C ARG A 22 18.45 6.81 -6.08
N GLN A 23 18.24 7.16 -7.34
CA GLN A 23 18.15 8.56 -7.76
C GLN A 23 16.97 9.26 -7.09
N PHE A 24 15.79 8.65 -7.06
CA PHE A 24 14.63 9.21 -6.37
C PHE A 24 14.88 9.40 -4.87
N LEU A 25 15.50 8.45 -4.22
CA LEU A 25 15.71 8.51 -2.78
C LEU A 25 16.81 9.50 -2.36
N TYR A 26 17.91 9.58 -3.11
CA TYR A 26 19.10 10.29 -2.68
C TYR A 26 19.46 11.54 -3.49
N GLN A 27 18.92 11.70 -4.70
CA GLN A 27 19.24 12.82 -5.59
C GLN A 27 18.09 13.81 -5.74
N VAL A 28 16.87 13.45 -5.34
CA VAL A 28 15.75 14.38 -5.32
C VAL A 28 15.80 15.19 -4.03
N ASN A 29 15.70 16.50 -4.14
CA ASN A 29 15.53 17.36 -2.98
C ASN A 29 14.07 17.34 -2.53
N TRP A 30 13.76 16.47 -1.56
CA TRP A 30 12.42 16.35 -0.99
C TRP A 30 12.04 17.52 -0.07
N GLY A 31 13.01 18.38 0.31
CA GLY A 31 12.84 19.41 1.33
C GLY A 31 12.66 18.82 2.72
N GLU A 32 12.20 19.63 3.65
CA GLU A 32 11.87 19.17 5.00
C GLU A 32 10.54 18.41 4.98
N ARG A 33 10.59 17.11 5.25
CA ARG A 33 9.43 16.20 5.30
C ARG A 33 9.57 15.27 6.49
N ASP A 34 8.47 15.11 7.22
CA ASP A 34 8.41 14.19 8.37
C ASP A 34 8.31 12.74 7.92
N VAL A 35 7.61 12.48 6.82
CA VAL A 35 7.34 11.15 6.29
C VAL A 35 7.40 11.15 4.77
N LEU A 36 8.05 10.13 4.21
CA LEU A 36 8.01 9.81 2.79
C LEU A 36 7.22 8.51 2.61
N VAL A 37 6.11 8.58 1.90
CA VAL A 37 5.30 7.41 1.54
C VAL A 37 5.70 6.96 0.14
N VAL A 38 6.08 5.69 0.01
CA VAL A 38 6.48 5.10 -1.28
C VAL A 38 5.46 4.06 -1.69
N ASP A 39 4.81 4.31 -2.83
CA ASP A 39 3.93 3.33 -3.48
C ASP A 39 4.77 2.31 -4.26
N LEU A 40 4.65 1.04 -3.89
CA LEU A 40 5.42 -0.04 -4.49
C LEU A 40 4.62 -0.71 -5.60
N PRO A 41 5.28 -1.13 -6.70
CA PRO A 41 4.61 -1.90 -7.72
C PRO A 41 4.07 -3.22 -7.13
N PRO A 42 3.04 -3.83 -7.74
CA PRO A 42 2.47 -5.08 -7.25
C PRO A 42 3.45 -6.25 -7.35
N GLY A 43 3.28 -7.23 -6.45
CA GLY A 43 4.07 -8.46 -6.43
C GLY A 43 5.21 -8.45 -5.42
N THR A 44 6.10 -9.43 -5.54
CA THR A 44 7.28 -9.64 -4.66
C THR A 44 8.58 -9.56 -5.46
N GLY A 45 8.64 -8.64 -6.41
CA GLY A 45 9.76 -8.51 -7.35
C GLY A 45 10.96 -7.76 -6.78
N ASP A 46 11.98 -7.64 -7.63
CA ASP A 46 13.28 -7.05 -7.26
C ASP A 46 13.19 -5.56 -6.88
N ALA A 47 12.14 -4.85 -7.33
CA ALA A 47 11.92 -3.45 -6.96
C ALA A 47 11.69 -3.28 -5.46
N GLN A 48 10.83 -4.12 -4.86
CA GLN A 48 10.55 -4.12 -3.42
C GLN A 48 11.79 -4.50 -2.63
N LEU A 49 12.50 -5.54 -3.08
CA LEU A 49 13.75 -5.99 -2.46
C LEU A 49 14.82 -4.90 -2.51
N SER A 50 14.96 -4.24 -3.64
CA SER A 50 15.95 -3.18 -3.85
C SER A 50 15.68 -1.94 -3.01
N LEU A 51 14.41 -1.53 -2.90
CA LEU A 51 14.02 -0.43 -2.04
C LEU A 51 14.30 -0.77 -0.57
N ALA A 52 13.89 -1.96 -0.15
CA ALA A 52 14.07 -2.45 1.21
C ALA A 52 15.54 -2.51 1.66
N GLN A 53 16.45 -2.77 0.70
CA GLN A 53 17.89 -2.78 0.92
C GLN A 53 18.54 -1.39 0.83
N ALA A 54 17.89 -0.46 0.14
CA ALA A 54 18.45 0.87 -0.10
C ALA A 54 18.26 1.84 1.06
N VAL A 55 17.16 1.73 1.82
CA VAL A 55 16.81 2.66 2.90
C VAL A 55 16.29 1.94 4.13
N PRO A 56 16.59 2.43 5.34
CA PRO A 56 15.92 1.99 6.56
C PRO A 56 14.45 2.44 6.49
N MET A 57 13.53 1.46 6.39
CA MET A 57 12.10 1.75 6.39
C MET A 57 11.55 1.73 7.82
N ALA A 58 10.72 2.71 8.18
CA ALA A 58 9.99 2.70 9.45
C ALA A 58 9.04 1.50 9.52
N GLY A 59 8.52 1.06 8.37
CA GLY A 59 7.71 -0.14 8.22
C GLY A 59 6.96 -0.15 6.90
N VAL A 60 6.18 -1.20 6.70
CA VAL A 60 5.34 -1.39 5.49
C VAL A 60 3.88 -1.56 5.89
N VAL A 61 3.00 -1.02 5.06
CA VAL A 61 1.56 -1.26 5.12
C VAL A 61 1.17 -2.15 3.95
N ILE A 62 0.51 -3.26 4.24
CA ILE A 62 0.04 -4.18 3.21
C ILE A 62 -1.37 -3.79 2.81
N VAL A 63 -1.56 -3.44 1.55
CA VAL A 63 -2.87 -3.09 1.01
C VAL A 63 -3.41 -4.26 0.18
N THR A 64 -4.64 -4.65 0.43
CA THR A 64 -5.33 -5.74 -0.29
C THR A 64 -6.80 -5.42 -0.50
N THR A 65 -7.47 -6.19 -1.34
CA THR A 65 -8.94 -6.23 -1.42
C THR A 65 -9.46 -7.51 -0.78
N PRO A 66 -10.77 -7.64 -0.48
CA PRO A 66 -11.32 -8.87 0.12
C PRO A 66 -11.21 -10.12 -0.75
N GLN A 67 -10.90 -9.98 -2.05
CA GLN A 67 -10.83 -11.09 -3.01
C GLN A 67 -9.70 -12.07 -2.70
N GLN A 68 -9.96 -13.36 -2.82
CA GLN A 68 -8.99 -14.42 -2.54
C GLN A 68 -7.70 -14.31 -3.36
N VAL A 69 -7.80 -13.89 -4.62
CA VAL A 69 -6.62 -13.69 -5.48
C VAL A 69 -5.72 -12.59 -4.94
N ALA A 70 -6.28 -11.45 -4.57
CA ALA A 70 -5.53 -10.34 -3.97
C ALA A 70 -4.92 -10.72 -2.62
N LEU A 71 -5.65 -11.48 -1.80
CA LEU A 71 -5.14 -11.98 -0.52
C LEU A 71 -3.93 -12.90 -0.66
N GLN A 72 -3.88 -13.72 -1.73
CA GLN A 72 -2.72 -14.56 -1.99
C GLN A 72 -1.46 -13.74 -2.33
N ASP A 73 -1.61 -12.68 -3.11
CA ASP A 73 -0.51 -11.77 -3.43
C ASP A 73 -0.06 -10.98 -2.20
N ALA A 74 -1.00 -10.43 -1.44
CA ALA A 74 -0.72 -9.73 -0.19
C ALA A 74 -0.01 -10.64 0.83
N ARG A 75 -0.41 -11.91 0.92
CA ARG A 75 0.24 -12.91 1.79
C ARG A 75 1.71 -13.13 1.40
N ARG A 76 2.00 -13.23 0.10
CA ARG A 76 3.39 -13.37 -0.39
C ARG A 76 4.23 -12.13 -0.06
N GLY A 77 3.68 -10.93 -0.29
CA GLY A 77 4.34 -9.67 0.05
C GLY A 77 4.66 -9.56 1.55
N LEU A 78 3.68 -9.88 2.38
CA LEU A 78 3.82 -9.85 3.84
C LEU A 78 4.93 -10.82 4.32
N ALA A 79 4.91 -12.07 3.81
CA ALA A 79 5.93 -13.06 4.13
C ALA A 79 7.34 -12.59 3.72
N MET A 80 7.47 -11.96 2.54
CA MET A 80 8.73 -11.41 2.05
C MET A 80 9.27 -10.32 2.99
N PHE A 81 8.47 -9.33 3.38
CA PHE A 81 8.91 -8.26 4.27
C PHE A 81 9.29 -8.78 5.66
N ARG A 82 8.58 -9.77 6.17
CA ARG A 82 8.97 -10.45 7.42
C ARG A 82 10.33 -11.15 7.32
N GLN A 83 10.60 -11.86 6.22
CA GLN A 83 11.91 -12.49 5.98
C GLN A 83 13.05 -11.47 5.94
N MET A 84 12.77 -10.26 5.49
CA MET A 84 13.74 -9.16 5.47
C MET A 84 13.85 -8.42 6.80
N SER A 85 13.13 -8.86 7.83
CA SER A 85 13.08 -8.21 9.16
C SER A 85 12.57 -6.75 9.08
N ILE A 86 11.72 -6.44 8.10
CA ILE A 86 11.08 -5.13 7.99
C ILE A 86 9.77 -5.16 8.77
N PRO A 87 9.54 -4.18 9.66
CA PRO A 87 8.30 -4.12 10.42
C PRO A 87 7.08 -4.02 9.52
N VAL A 88 6.11 -4.91 9.71
CA VAL A 88 4.80 -4.81 9.06
C VAL A 88 3.86 -4.08 10.02
N LEU A 89 3.49 -2.85 9.67
CA LEU A 89 2.67 -1.97 10.50
C LEU A 89 1.22 -2.47 10.57
N GLY A 90 0.76 -3.14 9.53
CA GLY A 90 -0.55 -3.76 9.47
C GLY A 90 -1.08 -3.93 8.06
N VAL A 91 -2.36 -4.32 8.00
CA VAL A 91 -3.10 -4.56 6.75
C VAL A 91 -4.16 -3.48 6.57
N VAL A 92 -4.34 -3.01 5.36
CA VAL A 92 -5.45 -2.15 4.92
C VAL A 92 -6.27 -2.94 3.90
N GLU A 93 -7.56 -3.13 4.20
CA GLU A 93 -8.52 -3.71 3.26
C GLU A 93 -9.14 -2.58 2.44
N ASN A 94 -8.71 -2.43 1.20
CA ASN A 94 -9.30 -1.49 0.25
C ASN A 94 -10.49 -2.12 -0.47
N MET A 95 -11.42 -1.28 -0.95
CA MET A 95 -12.64 -1.73 -1.62
C MET A 95 -13.48 -2.68 -0.75
N SER A 96 -13.51 -2.43 0.56
CA SER A 96 -14.18 -3.29 1.55
C SER A 96 -15.68 -3.39 1.33
N ALA A 97 -16.31 -2.33 0.87
CA ALA A 97 -17.72 -2.29 0.47
C ALA A 97 -17.95 -1.12 -0.50
N PHE A 98 -18.93 -1.23 -1.37
CA PHE A 98 -19.42 -0.14 -2.20
C PHE A 98 -20.56 0.60 -1.48
N ILE A 99 -20.47 1.93 -1.45
CA ILE A 99 -21.50 2.83 -0.92
C ILE A 99 -22.12 3.59 -2.10
N PRO A 100 -23.39 3.31 -2.45
CA PRO A 100 -24.08 4.00 -3.53
C PRO A 100 -24.33 5.49 -3.14
N PRO A 101 -24.23 6.41 -4.09
CA PRO A 101 -24.43 7.83 -3.82
C PRO A 101 -25.90 8.20 -3.48
N ASP A 102 -26.85 7.41 -3.97
CA ASP A 102 -28.29 7.54 -3.73
C ASP A 102 -28.77 6.85 -2.44
N GLN A 103 -27.91 5.98 -1.85
CA GLN A 103 -28.24 5.19 -0.66
C GLN A 103 -27.01 5.10 0.28
N PRO A 104 -26.60 6.21 0.92
CA PRO A 104 -25.35 6.28 1.69
C PRO A 104 -25.31 5.36 2.92
N ASP A 105 -26.45 4.91 3.39
CA ASP A 105 -26.55 3.97 4.51
C ASP A 105 -26.36 2.50 4.09
N LYS A 106 -26.40 2.21 2.79
CA LYS A 106 -26.21 0.86 2.28
C LYS A 106 -24.77 0.57 1.92
N ARG A 107 -24.36 -0.66 2.19
CA ARG A 107 -23.03 -1.17 1.88
C ARG A 107 -23.15 -2.50 1.14
N TYR A 108 -22.50 -2.60 -0.01
CA TYR A 108 -22.48 -3.81 -0.84
C TYR A 108 -21.07 -4.39 -0.87
N ALA A 109 -20.90 -5.60 -0.39
CA ALA A 109 -19.63 -6.33 -0.41
C ALA A 109 -19.37 -6.94 -1.80
N LEU A 110 -19.09 -6.11 -2.78
CA LEU A 110 -18.91 -6.53 -4.19
C LEU A 110 -17.77 -7.54 -4.37
N PHE A 111 -16.76 -7.46 -3.53
CA PHE A 111 -15.56 -8.30 -3.60
C PHE A 111 -15.46 -9.30 -2.43
N GLY A 112 -16.55 -9.54 -1.73
CA GLY A 112 -16.55 -10.30 -0.49
C GLY A 112 -16.28 -9.43 0.73
N SER A 113 -16.05 -10.04 1.87
CA SER A 113 -15.81 -9.34 3.14
C SER A 113 -14.85 -10.10 4.05
N GLY A 114 -14.15 -9.38 4.92
CA GLY A 114 -13.32 -9.94 5.99
C GLY A 114 -12.01 -10.59 5.55
N GLY A 115 -11.64 -10.46 4.26
CA GLY A 115 -10.39 -11.02 3.77
C GLY A 115 -9.17 -10.37 4.40
N GLY A 116 -9.18 -9.04 4.54
CA GLY A 116 -8.12 -8.30 5.21
C GLY A 116 -7.96 -8.68 6.68
N GLN A 117 -9.08 -8.89 7.40
CA GLN A 117 -9.02 -9.37 8.78
C GLN A 117 -8.42 -10.77 8.87
N THR A 118 -8.86 -11.69 8.00
CA THR A 118 -8.29 -13.05 7.95
C THR A 118 -6.78 -13.04 7.69
N LEU A 119 -6.31 -12.14 6.82
CA LEU A 119 -4.88 -11.98 6.56
C LEU A 119 -4.15 -11.40 7.77
N ALA A 120 -4.71 -10.38 8.40
CA ALA A 120 -4.15 -9.73 9.58
C ALA A 120 -4.00 -10.73 10.74
N ASP A 121 -5.03 -11.52 11.01
CA ASP A 121 -5.02 -12.54 12.06
C ASP A 121 -3.99 -13.65 11.77
N ALA A 122 -3.92 -14.12 10.52
CA ALA A 122 -2.97 -15.17 10.12
C ALA A 122 -1.50 -14.76 10.28
N PHE A 123 -1.22 -13.48 10.27
CA PHE A 123 0.14 -12.93 10.43
C PHE A 123 0.31 -12.14 11.72
N GLU A 124 -0.63 -12.17 12.63
CA GLU A 124 -0.56 -11.48 13.94
C GLU A 124 -0.16 -10.00 13.79
N VAL A 125 -0.79 -9.32 12.84
CA VAL A 125 -0.63 -7.88 12.58
C VAL A 125 -2.00 -7.19 12.65
N PRO A 126 -2.07 -5.89 12.99
CA PRO A 126 -3.37 -5.21 13.06
C PRO A 126 -4.01 -5.03 11.69
N LEU A 127 -5.35 -5.12 11.62
CA LEU A 127 -6.12 -4.52 10.55
C LEU A 127 -6.23 -3.02 10.81
N LEU A 128 -5.55 -2.21 10.01
CA LEU A 128 -5.45 -0.77 10.23
C LEU A 128 -6.71 -0.03 9.77
N ALA A 129 -7.24 -0.42 8.61
CA ALA A 129 -8.41 0.24 8.04
C ALA A 129 -9.15 -0.68 7.06
N GLN A 130 -10.44 -0.41 6.88
CA GLN A 130 -11.29 -0.96 5.82
C GLN A 130 -11.86 0.21 5.02
N ILE A 131 -11.28 0.49 3.85
CA ILE A 131 -11.62 1.64 3.04
C ILE A 131 -12.75 1.26 2.09
N PRO A 132 -13.93 1.91 2.17
CA PRO A 132 -15.03 1.65 1.26
C PRO A 132 -14.77 2.27 -0.12
N MET A 133 -15.50 1.80 -1.12
CA MET A 133 -15.57 2.42 -2.44
C MET A 133 -16.71 3.45 -2.47
N GLU A 134 -16.37 4.68 -2.78
CA GLU A 134 -17.29 5.77 -3.04
C GLU A 134 -16.95 6.42 -4.37
N MET A 135 -17.94 6.81 -5.17
CA MET A 135 -17.69 7.44 -6.47
C MET A 135 -16.82 8.71 -6.40
N PRO A 136 -16.94 9.58 -5.38
CA PRO A 136 -16.06 10.74 -5.25
C PRO A 136 -14.57 10.40 -5.11
N VAL A 137 -14.21 9.21 -4.60
CA VAL A 137 -12.81 8.76 -4.50
C VAL A 137 -12.19 8.63 -5.89
N GLN A 138 -12.89 7.93 -6.79
CA GLN A 138 -12.43 7.75 -8.18
C GLN A 138 -12.40 9.08 -8.92
N GLN A 139 -13.47 9.88 -8.84
CA GLN A 139 -13.56 11.19 -9.52
C GLN A 139 -12.49 12.17 -9.02
N GLY A 140 -12.20 12.15 -7.74
CA GLY A 140 -11.15 12.96 -7.12
C GLY A 140 -9.76 12.52 -7.58
N GLY A 141 -9.51 11.21 -7.66
CA GLY A 141 -8.27 10.64 -8.17
C GLY A 141 -7.97 11.08 -9.60
N ASP A 142 -8.95 11.01 -10.50
CA ASP A 142 -8.81 11.44 -11.90
C ASP A 142 -8.53 12.95 -12.05
N ARG A 143 -8.99 13.77 -11.10
CA ARG A 143 -8.81 15.23 -11.09
C ARG A 143 -7.63 15.72 -10.26
N GLY A 144 -6.91 14.82 -9.59
CA GLY A 144 -5.86 15.19 -8.65
C GLY A 144 -6.39 15.90 -7.39
N GLN A 145 -7.63 15.61 -6.99
CA GLN A 145 -8.28 16.17 -5.79
C GLN A 145 -8.49 15.06 -4.76
N PRO A 146 -7.62 14.94 -3.74
CA PRO A 146 -7.76 13.91 -2.71
C PRO A 146 -9.12 14.00 -1.99
N ILE A 147 -9.73 12.83 -1.74
CA ILE A 147 -11.05 12.74 -1.11
C ILE A 147 -11.08 13.40 0.27
N THR A 148 -9.97 13.37 0.99
CA THR A 148 -9.82 14.00 2.32
C THR A 148 -9.93 15.51 2.28
N LEU A 149 -9.65 16.15 1.14
CA LEU A 149 -9.80 17.60 0.92
C LEU A 149 -11.13 17.94 0.25
N ALA A 150 -11.53 17.15 -0.75
CA ALA A 150 -12.72 17.42 -1.53
C ALA A 150 -14.03 17.09 -0.79
N HIS A 151 -14.04 15.99 -0.03
CA HIS A 151 -15.20 15.49 0.71
C HIS A 151 -14.78 14.96 2.08
N PRO A 152 -14.35 15.82 3.03
CA PRO A 152 -13.78 15.38 4.32
C PRO A 152 -14.76 14.58 5.19
N ASP A 153 -16.06 14.76 4.99
CA ASP A 153 -17.11 14.07 5.73
C ASP A 153 -17.50 12.71 5.13
N SER A 154 -16.93 12.31 3.99
CA SER A 154 -17.21 11.01 3.39
C SER A 154 -16.64 9.87 4.24
N ALA A 155 -17.22 8.67 4.10
CA ALA A 155 -16.75 7.50 4.82
C ALA A 155 -15.30 7.15 4.49
N SER A 156 -14.93 7.26 3.21
CA SER A 156 -13.55 7.02 2.77
C SER A 156 -12.59 8.05 3.33
N ALA A 157 -12.94 9.35 3.31
CA ALA A 157 -12.08 10.41 3.84
C ALA A 157 -11.79 10.20 5.34
N ARG A 158 -12.82 9.94 6.13
CA ARG A 158 -12.66 9.65 7.57
C ARG A 158 -11.75 8.43 7.79
N THR A 159 -11.96 7.36 7.01
CA THR A 159 -11.11 6.18 7.13
C THR A 159 -9.64 6.45 6.78
N PHE A 160 -9.35 7.30 5.79
CA PHE A 160 -7.98 7.71 5.48
C PHE A 160 -7.36 8.57 6.60
N LEU A 161 -8.13 9.47 7.21
CA LEU A 161 -7.65 10.29 8.33
C LEU A 161 -7.36 9.44 9.56
N ASP A 162 -8.29 8.53 9.93
CA ASP A 162 -8.09 7.59 11.02
C ASP A 162 -6.87 6.69 10.79
N LEU A 163 -6.63 6.26 9.56
CA LEU A 163 -5.45 5.48 9.18
C LEU A 163 -4.17 6.28 9.41
N ALA A 164 -4.15 7.54 8.97
CA ALA A 164 -3.00 8.43 9.16
C ALA A 164 -2.71 8.67 10.66
N GLU A 165 -3.73 8.89 11.48
CA GLU A 165 -3.59 9.04 12.93
C GLU A 165 -3.01 7.77 13.60
N ARG A 166 -3.44 6.58 13.18
CA ARG A 166 -2.91 5.30 13.69
C ARG A 166 -1.45 5.06 13.32
N LEU A 167 -1.04 5.48 12.13
CA LEU A 167 0.33 5.28 11.63
C LEU A 167 1.30 6.33 12.18
N SER A 168 0.83 7.54 12.45
CA SER A 168 1.65 8.69 12.85
C SER A 168 2.60 8.40 14.04
N PRO A 169 2.18 7.78 15.16
CA PRO A 169 3.08 7.51 16.29
C PRO A 169 4.24 6.58 15.95
N THR A 170 4.05 5.72 14.96
CA THR A 170 5.06 4.72 14.57
C THR A 170 6.04 5.27 13.54
N VAL A 171 5.57 6.11 12.63
CA VAL A 171 6.37 6.61 11.51
C VAL A 171 7.00 7.97 11.78
N ILE A 172 6.38 8.80 12.62
CA ILE A 172 6.93 10.09 13.06
C ILE A 172 7.62 9.85 14.41
N GLN A 173 8.89 9.43 14.39
CA GLN A 173 9.70 9.40 15.60
C GLN A 173 10.01 10.85 15.97
N LYS A 174 9.48 11.32 17.10
CA LYS A 174 9.91 12.58 17.69
C LYS A 174 11.38 12.43 18.11
N HIS A 175 12.25 13.04 17.34
CA HIS A 175 13.64 13.28 17.74
C HIS A 175 13.70 14.35 18.83
#